data_56d4cfc0eda1fa5a5a3fe659b8295cbf
#
_entry.id   56d4cfc0eda1fa5a5a3fe659b8295cbf
#
_cell.length_a   1.000
_cell.length_b   1.000
_cell.length_c   1.000
_cell.angle_alpha   90.00
_cell.angle_beta   90.00
_cell.angle_gamma   90.00
#
_symmetry.space_group_name_H-M   'P 1'
#
loop_
_entity.id
_entity.type
_entity.pdbx_description
1 polymer ?
#
loop_
_entity_poly.entity_id
_entity_poly.type
_entity_poly.pdbx_seq_one_letter_code
_entity_poly.pdbx_strand_id
1 'polypeptide(L)'
;LDYEPIIKLSFRFGGSNIHSYNKSLFRNITPDVLVEYVEQKHNNSGFFKPNESLVNIVKDRAEDLCNFILDKSYSYTSRKSLTVNFSTKNIKRIQEDSSLYEDNLYEYELVNILKKIGLLSYLEIQVFKKGGRSFNFGDASSGEANILSTLLALIPLLKNNSLILIDEPEISLHPSWQSRYIDLLNKILENVSGCHIIIASHSPFLASNLKPNNSCVIKLENHKDTISSSKIYKSTYGWSAEDILLNVFDMETT
;
A
#
# COMPACT_ATOMS: atom_id res chain seq x y z
N LEU A 1 2.32 13.93 -11.20
CA LEU A 1 3.36 12.91 -11.26
C LEU A 1 3.43 12.35 -12.66
N ASP A 2 4.63 12.22 -13.18
CA ASP A 2 4.89 11.57 -14.47
C ASP A 2 4.96 10.05 -14.32
N TYR A 3 4.15 9.47 -13.43
CA TYR A 3 4.07 8.03 -13.24
C TYR A 3 2.90 7.43 -14.01
N GLU A 4 3.12 6.25 -14.54
CA GLU A 4 2.03 5.42 -15.01
C GLU A 4 1.36 4.73 -13.83
N PRO A 5 0.06 4.48 -13.87
CA PRO A 5 -0.64 3.79 -12.80
C PRO A 5 -0.40 2.26 -12.86
N ILE A 6 0.83 1.87 -13.08
CA ILE A 6 1.25 0.48 -13.19
C ILE A 6 2.41 0.24 -12.24
N ILE A 7 2.26 -0.78 -11.41
CA ILE A 7 3.30 -1.26 -10.51
C ILE A 7 3.49 -2.74 -10.79
N LYS A 8 4.73 -3.13 -10.98
CA LYS A 8 5.11 -4.51 -11.18
C LYS A 8 5.81 -5.01 -9.93
N LEU A 9 5.22 -5.98 -9.28
CA LEU A 9 5.81 -6.66 -8.13
C LEU A 9 6.41 -7.97 -8.58
N SER A 10 7.68 -8.16 -8.30
CA SER A 10 8.37 -9.42 -8.52
C SER A 10 8.70 -10.07 -7.18
N PHE A 11 8.36 -11.34 -7.04
CA PHE A 11 8.59 -12.13 -5.85
C PHE A 11 9.47 -13.31 -6.20
N ARG A 12 10.27 -13.75 -5.23
CA ARG A 12 11.02 -15.00 -5.32
C ARG A 12 10.36 -16.05 -4.43
N PHE A 13 10.16 -17.25 -4.95
CA PHE A 13 9.85 -18.39 -4.13
C PHE A 13 11.08 -18.82 -3.32
N GLY A 14 10.90 -18.90 -2.00
CA GLY A 14 11.96 -19.25 -1.06
C GLY A 14 12.60 -18.02 -0.40
N GLY A 15 12.81 -18.07 0.92
CA GLY A 15 13.55 -17.07 1.68
C GLY A 15 15.07 -17.30 1.56
N SER A 16 15.88 -16.33 2.01
CA SER A 16 17.35 -16.35 1.95
C SER A 16 18.00 -17.54 2.68
N ASN A 17 17.28 -18.25 3.55
CA ASN A 17 17.78 -19.36 4.37
C ASN A 17 17.24 -20.73 3.98
N ILE A 18 16.60 -20.90 2.80
CA ILE A 18 15.90 -22.15 2.45
C ILE A 18 16.54 -22.77 1.22
N HIS A 19 17.78 -23.25 1.35
CA HIS A 19 18.54 -23.73 0.20
C HIS A 19 18.24 -25.17 -0.29
N SER A 20 17.57 -26.04 0.46
CA SER A 20 17.35 -27.42 0.01
C SER A 20 15.91 -27.93 0.08
N TYR A 21 15.17 -27.56 1.11
CA TYR A 21 13.84 -28.11 1.37
C TYR A 21 12.76 -27.63 0.41
N ASN A 22 12.85 -26.38 -0.08
CA ASN A 22 11.79 -25.78 -0.89
C ASN A 22 11.78 -26.15 -2.37
N LYS A 23 12.87 -26.67 -2.94
CA LYS A 23 12.86 -27.12 -4.35
C LYS A 23 11.97 -28.34 -4.58
N SER A 24 11.89 -29.23 -3.60
CA SER A 24 11.03 -30.40 -3.65
C SER A 24 9.56 -30.03 -3.37
N LEU A 25 9.32 -29.09 -2.45
CA LEU A 25 8.00 -28.60 -2.09
C LEU A 25 7.26 -28.05 -3.32
N PHE A 26 7.92 -27.20 -4.13
CA PHE A 26 7.29 -26.56 -5.30
C PHE A 26 7.13 -27.47 -6.50
N ARG A 27 7.84 -28.60 -6.57
CA ARG A 27 7.67 -29.55 -7.66
C ARG A 27 6.43 -30.41 -7.52
N ASN A 28 6.03 -30.69 -6.27
CA ASN A 28 4.92 -31.58 -5.94
C ASN A 28 4.06 -30.95 -4.84
N ILE A 29 3.75 -29.65 -4.97
CA ILE A 29 2.94 -28.98 -3.97
C ILE A 29 1.50 -29.48 -4.05
N THR A 30 1.02 -29.97 -2.92
CA THR A 30 -0.39 -30.34 -2.70
C THR A 30 -0.90 -29.60 -1.47
N PRO A 31 -2.22 -29.47 -1.30
CA PRO A 31 -2.80 -28.87 -0.10
C PRO A 31 -2.24 -29.46 1.20
N ASP A 32 -2.14 -30.78 1.28
CA ASP A 32 -1.62 -31.48 2.48
C ASP A 32 -0.16 -31.12 2.76
N VAL A 33 0.70 -31.10 1.73
CA VAL A 33 2.11 -30.74 1.83
C VAL A 33 2.28 -29.28 2.27
N LEU A 34 1.41 -28.38 1.79
CA LEU A 34 1.42 -26.97 2.19
C LEU A 34 1.02 -26.80 3.65
N VAL A 35 -0.04 -27.47 4.09
CA VAL A 35 -0.52 -27.46 5.48
C VAL A 35 0.55 -28.02 6.41
N GLU A 36 1.11 -29.19 6.09
CA GLU A 36 2.20 -29.81 6.88
C GLU A 36 3.39 -28.87 7.04
N TYR A 37 3.81 -28.21 5.95
CA TYR A 37 4.90 -27.23 5.98
C TYR A 37 4.63 -26.08 6.98
N VAL A 38 3.41 -25.54 6.99
CA VAL A 38 3.05 -24.43 7.87
C VAL A 38 2.92 -24.89 9.32
N GLU A 39 2.38 -26.07 9.57
CA GLU A 39 2.29 -26.67 10.90
C GLU A 39 3.66 -26.98 11.48
N GLN A 40 4.57 -27.52 10.69
CA GLN A 40 5.96 -27.76 11.11
C GLN A 40 6.65 -26.43 11.48
N LYS A 41 6.42 -25.36 10.70
CA LYS A 41 6.93 -24.03 11.05
C LYS A 41 6.29 -23.44 12.31
N HIS A 42 5.01 -23.69 12.53
CA HIS A 42 4.32 -23.27 13.75
C HIS A 42 4.91 -23.95 14.99
N ASN A 43 5.22 -25.23 14.90
CA ASN A 43 5.73 -26.03 16.01
C ASN A 43 7.23 -25.83 16.28
N ASN A 44 8.00 -25.35 15.31
CA ASN A 44 9.42 -25.11 15.45
C ASN A 44 9.74 -23.73 16.03
N SER A 45 10.77 -23.65 16.89
CA SER A 45 11.26 -22.43 17.55
C SER A 45 12.14 -21.54 16.66
N GLY A 46 11.77 -21.33 15.38
CA GLY A 46 12.53 -20.50 14.45
C GLY A 46 12.14 -19.01 14.49
N PHE A 47 12.97 -18.18 13.89
CA PHE A 47 12.78 -16.71 13.79
C PHE A 47 11.45 -16.27 13.14
N PHE A 48 10.80 -17.15 12.42
CA PHE A 48 9.54 -16.91 11.74
C PHE A 48 8.53 -18.00 12.10
N LYS A 49 7.68 -17.69 13.08
CA LYS A 49 6.63 -18.60 13.58
C LYS A 49 5.26 -18.09 13.13
N PRO A 50 4.57 -18.77 12.19
CA PRO A 50 3.17 -18.46 11.91
C PRO A 50 2.34 -18.63 13.18
N ASN A 51 1.42 -17.69 13.44
CA ASN A 51 0.46 -17.85 14.55
C ASN A 51 -0.63 -18.85 14.17
N GLU A 52 -1.39 -19.32 15.15
CA GLU A 52 -2.48 -20.30 14.96
C GLU A 52 -3.54 -19.82 13.97
N SER A 53 -3.89 -18.53 14.01
CA SER A 53 -4.82 -17.92 13.06
C SER A 53 -4.35 -18.06 11.61
N LEU A 54 -3.06 -17.85 11.36
CA LEU A 54 -2.48 -18.00 10.02
C LEU A 54 -2.46 -19.47 9.56
N VAL A 55 -2.20 -20.41 10.48
CA VAL A 55 -2.28 -21.85 10.19
C VAL A 55 -3.68 -22.22 9.74
N ASN A 56 -4.71 -21.75 10.44
CA ASN A 56 -6.12 -22.01 10.09
C ASN A 56 -6.49 -21.39 8.74
N ILE A 57 -6.07 -20.15 8.47
CA ILE A 57 -6.27 -19.51 7.14
C ILE A 57 -5.63 -20.33 6.03
N VAL A 58 -4.42 -20.87 6.25
CA VAL A 58 -3.76 -21.73 5.24
C VAL A 58 -4.51 -23.03 5.03
N LYS A 59 -5.03 -23.66 6.10
CA LYS A 59 -5.86 -24.89 5.99
C LYS A 59 -7.11 -24.63 5.15
N ASP A 60 -7.83 -23.54 5.44
CA ASP A 60 -9.06 -23.19 4.74
C ASP A 60 -8.84 -22.85 3.27
N ARG A 61 -7.65 -22.35 2.90
CA ARG A 61 -7.31 -21.89 1.54
C ARG A 61 -6.19 -22.69 0.88
N ALA A 62 -5.87 -23.88 1.37
CA ALA A 62 -4.73 -24.66 0.89
C ALA A 62 -4.82 -24.98 -0.61
N GLU A 63 -6.02 -25.31 -1.09
CA GLU A 63 -6.30 -25.63 -2.50
C GLU A 63 -6.08 -24.41 -3.40
N ASP A 64 -6.60 -23.27 -3.01
CA ASP A 64 -6.45 -21.99 -3.73
C ASP A 64 -4.99 -21.57 -3.81
N LEU A 65 -4.27 -21.66 -2.70
CA LEU A 65 -2.84 -21.34 -2.63
C LEU A 65 -2.01 -22.25 -3.51
N CYS A 66 -2.30 -23.55 -3.53
CA CYS A 66 -1.62 -24.51 -4.40
C CYS A 66 -1.89 -24.23 -5.87
N ASN A 67 -3.16 -24.02 -6.25
CA ASN A 67 -3.55 -23.68 -7.61
C ASN A 67 -2.87 -22.39 -8.09
N PHE A 68 -2.85 -21.36 -7.25
CA PHE A 68 -2.15 -20.11 -7.53
C PHE A 68 -0.65 -20.32 -7.77
N ILE A 69 0.01 -21.10 -6.89
CA ILE A 69 1.44 -21.43 -7.05
C ILE A 69 1.69 -22.18 -8.35
N LEU A 70 0.88 -23.17 -8.67
CA LEU A 70 1.02 -23.98 -9.88
C LEU A 70 0.78 -23.14 -11.13
N ASP A 71 -0.28 -22.34 -11.18
CA ASP A 71 -0.59 -21.44 -12.30
C ASP A 71 0.55 -20.46 -12.56
N LYS A 72 1.02 -19.80 -11.52
CA LYS A 72 2.13 -18.85 -11.66
C LYS A 72 3.48 -19.55 -11.91
N SER A 73 3.68 -20.78 -11.50
CA SER A 73 4.92 -21.53 -11.75
C SER A 73 5.05 -22.03 -13.18
N TYR A 74 3.95 -22.24 -13.88
CA TYR A 74 3.97 -22.64 -15.31
C TYR A 74 4.49 -21.54 -16.24
N SER A 75 4.39 -20.28 -15.83
CA SER A 75 5.01 -19.13 -16.54
C SER A 75 6.55 -19.10 -16.44
N TYR A 76 7.16 -20.12 -15.86
CA TYR A 76 8.53 -20.18 -15.37
C TYR A 76 9.45 -21.02 -16.24
N THR A 77 9.95 -20.44 -17.29
CA THR A 77 10.97 -21.17 -18.07
C THR A 77 12.42 -20.90 -17.66
N SER A 78 12.74 -19.91 -16.84
CA SER A 78 14.15 -19.71 -16.46
C SER A 78 14.48 -18.88 -15.21
N ARG A 79 13.56 -18.16 -14.63
CA ARG A 79 13.87 -17.28 -13.48
C ARG A 79 12.88 -17.49 -12.34
N LYS A 80 13.19 -18.20 -11.33
CA LYS A 80 12.47 -18.49 -10.07
C LYS A 80 11.73 -17.30 -9.37
N SER A 81 11.09 -16.38 -10.14
CA SER A 81 10.41 -15.19 -9.64
C SER A 81 8.97 -15.12 -10.14
N LEU A 82 8.01 -14.95 -9.29
CA LEU A 82 6.62 -14.64 -9.59
C LEU A 82 6.50 -13.16 -9.87
N THR A 83 5.86 -12.79 -10.96
CA THR A 83 5.57 -11.39 -11.25
C THR A 83 4.08 -11.14 -11.23
N VAL A 84 3.65 -10.23 -10.38
CA VAL A 84 2.26 -9.76 -10.30
C VAL A 84 2.22 -8.30 -10.74
N ASN A 85 1.38 -8.00 -11.74
CA ASN A 85 1.21 -6.64 -12.24
C ASN A 85 -0.06 -6.04 -11.65
N PHE A 86 0.08 -4.99 -10.84
CA PHE A 86 -1.05 -4.19 -10.39
C PHE A 86 -1.17 -2.96 -11.27
N SER A 87 -2.35 -2.74 -11.86
CA SER A 87 -2.64 -1.56 -12.66
C SER A 87 -3.85 -0.83 -12.13
N THR A 88 -3.68 0.44 -11.79
CA THR A 88 -4.81 1.30 -11.39
C THR A 88 -5.72 1.66 -12.58
N LYS A 89 -5.28 1.44 -13.84
CA LYS A 89 -6.15 1.56 -15.01
C LYS A 89 -7.30 0.56 -14.98
N ASN A 90 -7.10 -0.57 -14.34
CA ASN A 90 -8.13 -1.59 -14.17
C ASN A 90 -9.17 -1.19 -13.11
N ILE A 91 -8.91 -0.19 -12.26
CA ILE A 91 -9.88 0.25 -11.25
C ILE A 91 -11.19 0.73 -11.90
N LYS A 92 -11.15 1.43 -13.03
CA LYS A 92 -12.37 1.79 -13.79
C LYS A 92 -13.11 0.57 -14.35
N ARG A 93 -12.38 -0.41 -14.93
CA ARG A 93 -12.94 -1.67 -15.40
C ARG A 93 -13.45 -2.53 -14.24
N ILE A 94 -12.75 -2.52 -13.14
CA ILE A 94 -13.08 -3.22 -11.90
C ILE A 94 -14.37 -2.67 -11.27
N GLN A 95 -14.66 -1.37 -11.39
CA GLN A 95 -15.92 -0.78 -10.92
C GLN A 95 -17.10 -1.09 -11.83
N GLU A 96 -16.85 -1.31 -13.12
CA GLU A 96 -17.85 -1.74 -14.11
C GLU A 96 -18.08 -3.25 -14.09
N ASP A 97 -17.07 -4.03 -13.65
CA ASP A 97 -17.09 -5.49 -13.52
C ASP A 97 -16.53 -5.90 -12.15
N SER A 98 -17.44 -6.15 -11.22
CA SER A 98 -17.10 -6.54 -9.84
C SER A 98 -16.26 -7.83 -9.75
N SER A 99 -16.37 -8.72 -10.76
CA SER A 99 -15.61 -9.97 -10.80
C SER A 99 -14.09 -9.73 -10.91
N LEU A 100 -13.68 -8.75 -11.75
CA LEU A 100 -12.26 -8.42 -11.92
C LEU A 100 -11.64 -7.76 -10.66
N TYR A 101 -12.45 -7.09 -9.86
CA TYR A 101 -11.98 -6.52 -8.58
C TYR A 101 -11.76 -7.63 -7.56
N GLU A 102 -12.69 -8.55 -7.46
CA GLU A 102 -12.61 -9.71 -6.57
C GLU A 102 -11.40 -10.57 -6.93
N ASP A 103 -11.13 -10.80 -8.20
CA ASP A 103 -9.97 -11.58 -8.67
C ASP A 103 -8.63 -10.93 -8.29
N ASN A 104 -8.47 -9.61 -8.47
CA ASN A 104 -7.22 -8.91 -8.12
C ASN A 104 -7.00 -8.85 -6.60
N LEU A 105 -8.07 -8.60 -5.82
CA LEU A 105 -8.01 -8.60 -4.37
C LEU A 105 -7.68 -10.01 -3.86
N TYR A 106 -8.29 -11.01 -4.46
CA TYR A 106 -8.07 -12.41 -4.14
C TYR A 106 -6.62 -12.84 -4.41
N GLU A 107 -6.05 -12.52 -5.58
CA GLU A 107 -4.63 -12.78 -5.87
C GLU A 107 -3.71 -12.07 -4.85
N TYR A 108 -4.02 -10.84 -4.50
CA TYR A 108 -3.25 -10.09 -3.51
C TYR A 108 -3.29 -10.74 -2.12
N GLU A 109 -4.46 -11.24 -1.70
CA GLU A 109 -4.60 -11.98 -0.45
C GLU A 109 -3.75 -13.26 -0.45
N LEU A 110 -3.79 -14.05 -1.54
CA LEU A 110 -2.99 -15.25 -1.66
C LEU A 110 -1.49 -14.95 -1.61
N VAL A 111 -1.03 -13.90 -2.30
CA VAL A 111 0.37 -13.43 -2.24
C VAL A 111 0.75 -13.04 -0.81
N ASN A 112 -0.12 -12.34 -0.09
CA ASN A 112 0.13 -11.95 1.30
C ASN A 112 0.23 -13.15 2.24
N ILE A 113 -0.64 -14.14 2.08
CA ILE A 113 -0.57 -15.38 2.86
C ILE A 113 0.76 -16.08 2.59
N LEU A 114 1.12 -16.30 1.32
CA LEU A 114 2.37 -16.96 0.93
C LEU A 114 3.60 -16.21 1.46
N LYS A 115 3.57 -14.88 1.48
CA LYS A 115 4.62 -14.06 2.10
C LYS A 115 4.67 -14.26 3.61
N LYS A 116 3.52 -14.22 4.30
CA LYS A 116 3.43 -14.41 5.76
C LYS A 116 3.86 -15.78 6.22
N ILE A 117 3.73 -16.81 5.41
CA ILE A 117 4.26 -18.16 5.72
C ILE A 117 5.71 -18.35 5.26
N GLY A 118 6.31 -17.31 4.66
CA GLY A 118 7.71 -17.30 4.23
C GLY A 118 8.00 -18.11 2.97
N LEU A 119 6.98 -18.41 2.16
CA LEU A 119 7.16 -19.06 0.84
C LEU A 119 7.49 -18.05 -0.26
N LEU A 120 7.12 -16.78 -0.08
CA LEU A 120 7.48 -15.69 -0.98
C LEU A 120 8.33 -14.65 -0.26
N SER A 121 9.35 -14.16 -0.93
CA SER A 121 10.10 -12.97 -0.55
C SER A 121 10.02 -11.92 -1.65
N TYR A 122 10.00 -10.64 -1.26
CA TYR A 122 10.12 -9.56 -2.24
C TYR A 122 11.47 -9.63 -2.92
N LEU A 123 11.45 -9.49 -4.24
CA LEU A 123 12.65 -9.36 -5.05
C LEU A 123 12.79 -7.92 -5.53
N GLU A 124 11.74 -7.40 -6.15
CA GLU A 124 11.78 -6.12 -6.84
C GLU A 124 10.39 -5.52 -6.97
N ILE A 125 10.31 -4.21 -6.81
CA ILE A 125 9.13 -3.41 -7.10
C ILE A 125 9.53 -2.43 -8.19
N GLN A 126 8.97 -2.57 -9.39
CA GLN A 126 9.20 -1.65 -10.49
C GLN A 126 8.04 -0.67 -10.62
N VAL A 127 8.38 0.60 -10.70
CA VAL A 127 7.46 1.71 -10.92
C VAL A 127 7.72 2.30 -12.29
N PHE A 128 6.66 2.60 -13.04
CA PHE A 128 6.75 3.10 -14.40
C PHE A 128 6.46 4.59 -14.45
N LYS A 129 7.35 5.34 -15.11
CA LYS A 129 7.13 6.77 -15.42
C LYS A 129 6.49 6.90 -16.80
N LYS A 130 5.69 7.93 -17.02
CA LYS A 130 5.17 8.28 -18.35
C LYS A 130 6.35 8.40 -19.33
N GLY A 131 6.23 7.76 -20.51
CA GLY A 131 7.32 7.67 -21.46
C GLY A 131 8.16 6.39 -21.36
N GLY A 132 7.68 5.37 -20.64
CA GLY A 132 8.21 4.01 -20.68
C GLY A 132 9.48 3.76 -19.86
N ARG A 133 9.93 4.74 -19.07
CA ARG A 133 11.02 4.52 -18.12
C ARG A 133 10.50 3.85 -16.86
N SER A 134 11.18 2.82 -16.42
CA SER A 134 10.93 2.19 -15.12
C SER A 134 12.13 2.34 -14.21
N PHE A 135 11.91 2.33 -12.92
CA PHE A 135 12.97 2.27 -11.92
C PHE A 135 12.56 1.30 -10.80
N ASN A 136 13.54 0.76 -10.12
CA ASN A 136 13.30 -0.08 -8.96
C ASN A 136 12.92 0.81 -7.76
N PHE A 137 11.91 0.41 -7.01
CA PHE A 137 11.48 1.11 -5.80
C PHE A 137 12.62 1.28 -4.77
N GLY A 138 13.56 0.33 -4.73
CA GLY A 138 14.75 0.44 -3.88
C GLY A 138 15.68 1.61 -4.24
N ASP A 139 15.58 2.13 -5.47
CA ASP A 139 16.35 3.27 -5.95
C ASP A 139 15.59 4.60 -5.81
N ALA A 140 14.36 4.55 -5.29
CA ALA A 140 13.57 5.74 -5.03
C ALA A 140 14.15 6.56 -3.89
N SER A 141 14.00 7.89 -3.96
CA SER A 141 14.29 8.74 -2.80
C SER A 141 13.36 8.38 -1.63
N SER A 142 13.78 8.69 -0.39
CA SER A 142 12.96 8.40 0.80
C SER A 142 11.54 8.96 0.69
N GLY A 143 11.39 10.17 0.13
CA GLY A 143 10.10 10.78 -0.11
C GLY A 143 9.27 10.07 -1.18
N GLU A 144 9.87 9.70 -2.32
CA GLU A 144 9.18 8.90 -3.34
C GLU A 144 8.76 7.54 -2.80
N ALA A 145 9.62 6.88 -2.03
CA ALA A 145 9.33 5.60 -1.40
C ALA A 145 8.15 5.70 -0.42
N ASN A 146 8.10 6.76 0.40
CA ASN A 146 7.00 6.98 1.35
C ASN A 146 5.66 7.17 0.63
N ILE A 147 5.60 8.07 -0.37
CA ILE A 147 4.38 8.27 -1.16
C ILE A 147 3.94 6.97 -1.85
N LEU A 148 4.86 6.30 -2.53
CA LEU A 148 4.54 5.05 -3.22
C LEU A 148 4.08 3.97 -2.25
N SER A 149 4.68 3.85 -1.06
CA SER A 149 4.25 2.90 -0.03
C SER A 149 2.83 3.20 0.44
N THR A 150 2.50 4.47 0.70
CA THR A 150 1.16 4.88 1.10
C THR A 150 0.13 4.57 0.01
N LEU A 151 0.45 4.89 -1.25
CA LEU A 151 -0.42 4.61 -2.38
C LEU A 151 -0.64 3.10 -2.59
N LEU A 152 0.44 2.32 -2.50
CA LEU A 152 0.40 0.86 -2.62
C LEU A 152 -0.42 0.20 -1.53
N ALA A 153 -0.34 0.71 -0.30
CA ALA A 153 -1.14 0.21 0.81
C ALA A 153 -2.62 0.60 0.68
N LEU A 154 -2.91 1.79 0.14
CA LEU A 154 -4.26 2.32 0.06
C LEU A 154 -5.07 1.73 -1.09
N ILE A 155 -4.49 1.64 -2.30
CA ILE A 155 -5.20 1.26 -3.53
C ILE A 155 -5.99 -0.06 -3.39
N PRO A 156 -5.43 -1.16 -2.87
CA PRO A 156 -6.18 -2.42 -2.76
C PRO A 156 -7.27 -2.42 -1.68
N LEU A 157 -7.29 -1.43 -0.81
CA LEU A 157 -8.26 -1.33 0.30
C LEU A 157 -9.41 -0.36 -0.02
N LEU A 158 -9.30 0.43 -1.08
CA LEU A 158 -10.29 1.45 -1.42
C LEU A 158 -11.61 0.84 -1.87
N LYS A 159 -12.66 1.26 -1.19
CA LYS A 159 -14.06 0.94 -1.50
C LYS A 159 -14.89 2.21 -1.43
N ASN A 160 -16.09 2.20 -2.04
CA ASN A 160 -17.06 3.25 -1.82
C ASN A 160 -17.41 3.35 -0.33
N ASN A 161 -17.66 4.57 0.14
CA ASN A 161 -18.00 4.87 1.53
C ASN A 161 -16.91 4.48 2.55
N SER A 162 -15.63 4.57 2.17
CA SER A 162 -14.50 4.30 3.06
C SER A 162 -14.18 5.51 3.94
N LEU A 163 -13.83 5.24 5.20
CA LEU A 163 -13.15 6.19 6.07
C LEU A 163 -11.64 5.93 6.01
N ILE A 164 -10.87 6.95 5.66
CA ILE A 164 -9.41 6.86 5.50
C ILE A 164 -8.78 7.77 6.53
N LEU A 165 -7.95 7.21 7.40
CA LEU A 165 -7.20 7.92 8.41
C LEU A 165 -5.73 7.91 8.05
N ILE A 166 -5.11 9.09 7.97
CA ILE A 166 -3.70 9.25 7.63
C ILE A 166 -3.05 10.13 8.70
N ASP A 167 -1.99 9.62 9.29
CA ASP A 167 -1.23 10.33 10.31
C ASP A 167 0.15 10.70 9.78
N GLU A 168 0.51 11.99 9.90
CA GLU A 168 1.82 12.55 9.53
C GLU A 168 2.34 12.13 8.14
N PRO A 169 1.56 12.26 7.06
CA PRO A 169 1.99 11.81 5.74
C PRO A 169 3.20 12.58 5.19
N GLU A 170 3.50 13.74 5.76
CA GLU A 170 4.64 14.58 5.38
C GLU A 170 5.99 14.07 5.83
N ILE A 171 6.05 13.10 6.74
CA ILE A 171 7.32 12.57 7.25
C ILE A 171 8.20 12.10 6.09
N SER A 172 9.44 12.60 6.05
CA SER A 172 10.43 12.33 5.01
C SER A 172 10.08 12.87 3.61
N LEU A 173 8.99 13.63 3.45
CA LEU A 173 8.65 14.26 2.19
C LEU A 173 9.32 15.62 2.02
N HIS A 174 9.94 15.83 0.86
CA HIS A 174 10.35 17.17 0.45
C HIS A 174 9.11 18.09 0.30
N PRO A 175 9.19 19.40 0.63
CA PRO A 175 8.07 20.33 0.52
C PRO A 175 7.30 20.30 -0.80
N SER A 176 7.98 20.11 -1.92
CA SER A 176 7.35 19.97 -3.24
C SER A 176 6.46 18.73 -3.38
N TRP A 177 6.72 17.67 -2.61
CA TRP A 177 5.89 16.49 -2.54
C TRP A 177 4.71 16.67 -1.58
N GLN A 178 4.96 17.34 -0.44
CA GLN A 178 3.90 17.68 0.51
C GLN A 178 2.81 18.51 -0.18
N SER A 179 3.19 19.53 -0.97
CA SER A 179 2.24 20.36 -1.73
C SER A 179 1.39 19.59 -2.75
N ARG A 180 1.87 18.44 -3.23
CA ARG A 180 1.16 17.61 -4.24
C ARG A 180 0.42 16.43 -3.64
N TYR A 181 0.58 16.19 -2.34
CA TYR A 181 0.08 15.00 -1.68
C TYR A 181 -1.45 14.89 -1.77
N ILE A 182 -2.15 15.99 -1.50
CA ILE A 182 -3.62 16.05 -1.59
C ILE A 182 -4.12 15.80 -3.02
N ASP A 183 -3.45 16.36 -4.03
CA ASP A 183 -3.81 16.13 -5.43
C ASP A 183 -3.61 14.66 -5.83
N LEU A 184 -2.60 14.00 -5.27
CA LEU A 184 -2.37 12.56 -5.48
C LEU A 184 -3.46 11.71 -4.86
N LEU A 185 -3.84 11.99 -3.62
CA LEU A 185 -4.95 11.32 -2.95
C LEU A 185 -6.25 11.49 -3.76
N ASN A 186 -6.55 12.70 -4.19
CA ASN A 186 -7.74 12.97 -5.00
C ASN A 186 -7.75 12.15 -6.30
N LYS A 187 -6.60 12.01 -6.98
CA LYS A 187 -6.49 11.18 -8.19
C LYS A 187 -6.74 9.69 -7.94
N ILE A 188 -6.29 9.18 -6.80
CA ILE A 188 -6.52 7.78 -6.44
C ILE A 188 -8.01 7.55 -6.15
N LEU A 189 -8.64 8.53 -5.53
CA LEU A 189 -10.04 8.48 -5.12
C LEU A 189 -11.03 8.86 -6.23
N GLU A 190 -10.56 9.25 -7.41
CA GLU A 190 -11.45 9.60 -8.55
C GLU A 190 -12.43 8.49 -8.92
N ASN A 191 -12.09 7.24 -8.60
CA ASN A 191 -12.90 6.08 -8.97
C ASN A 191 -13.73 5.50 -7.80
N VAL A 192 -13.70 6.12 -6.63
CA VAL A 192 -14.54 5.73 -5.48
C VAL A 192 -15.35 6.93 -5.01
N SER A 193 -16.52 6.66 -4.46
CA SER A 193 -17.46 7.69 -4.00
C SER A 193 -17.79 7.55 -2.52
N GLY A 194 -18.21 8.65 -1.89
CA GLY A 194 -18.63 8.65 -0.48
C GLY A 194 -17.49 8.46 0.50
N CYS A 195 -16.23 8.63 0.07
CA CYS A 195 -15.08 8.49 0.96
C CYS A 195 -14.89 9.73 1.83
N HIS A 196 -14.51 9.50 3.09
CA HIS A 196 -14.11 10.55 4.02
C HIS A 196 -12.63 10.34 4.40
N ILE A 197 -11.83 11.40 4.27
CA ILE A 197 -10.40 11.36 4.62
C ILE A 197 -10.17 12.29 5.79
N ILE A 198 -9.49 11.78 6.82
CA ILE A 198 -8.99 12.57 7.94
C ILE A 198 -7.47 12.47 7.93
N ILE A 199 -6.80 13.62 7.85
CA ILE A 199 -5.35 13.71 7.85
C ILE A 199 -4.93 14.49 9.09
N ALA A 200 -4.14 13.87 9.96
CA ALA A 200 -3.44 14.58 11.01
C ALA A 200 -2.05 14.99 10.47
N SER A 201 -1.71 16.25 10.60
CA SER A 201 -0.48 16.80 10.02
C SER A 201 -0.06 18.10 10.71
N HIS A 202 1.23 18.35 10.71
CA HIS A 202 1.81 19.63 11.11
C HIS A 202 2.43 20.40 9.92
N SER A 203 2.17 19.96 8.69
CA SER A 203 2.71 20.57 7.48
C SER A 203 1.82 21.71 6.94
N PRO A 204 2.36 22.94 6.81
CA PRO A 204 1.64 24.02 6.15
C PRO A 204 1.41 23.73 4.66
N PHE A 205 2.28 22.96 4.02
CA PHE A 205 2.17 22.63 2.60
C PHE A 205 0.99 21.70 2.27
N LEU A 206 0.59 20.81 3.20
CA LEU A 206 -0.60 19.99 3.03
C LEU A 206 -1.88 20.82 3.13
N ALA A 207 -1.92 21.78 4.05
CA ALA A 207 -3.08 22.62 4.25
C ALA A 207 -3.31 23.64 3.11
N SER A 208 -2.26 24.01 2.36
CA SER A 208 -2.33 25.07 1.32
C SER A 208 -3.12 24.68 0.05
N ASN A 209 -3.34 23.39 -0.22
CA ASN A 209 -3.96 22.88 -1.47
C ASN A 209 -5.35 22.28 -1.26
N LEU A 210 -6.01 22.61 -0.18
CA LEU A 210 -7.35 22.12 0.13
C LEU A 210 -8.41 22.88 -0.65
N LYS A 211 -9.10 22.18 -1.56
CA LYS A 211 -10.15 22.79 -2.39
C LYS A 211 -11.35 23.21 -1.52
N PRO A 212 -11.89 24.43 -1.72
CA PRO A 212 -13.09 24.85 -1.03
C PRO A 212 -14.25 23.89 -1.36
N ASN A 213 -15.20 23.76 -0.43
CA ASN A 213 -16.39 22.91 -0.47
C ASN A 213 -16.18 21.41 -0.22
N ASN A 214 -14.99 20.85 -0.44
CA ASN A 214 -14.72 19.41 -0.24
C ASN A 214 -13.79 19.14 0.93
N SER A 215 -13.32 20.18 1.61
CA SER A 215 -12.34 20.05 2.70
C SER A 215 -12.51 21.13 3.77
N CYS A 216 -12.02 20.86 4.94
CA CYS A 216 -11.88 21.84 6.02
C CYS A 216 -10.61 21.58 6.82
N VAL A 217 -10.12 22.63 7.45
CA VAL A 217 -9.01 22.54 8.40
C VAL A 217 -9.57 22.67 9.80
N ILE A 218 -9.20 21.77 10.68
CA ILE A 218 -9.48 21.81 12.11
C ILE A 218 -8.14 21.98 12.82
N LYS A 219 -7.99 23.09 13.53
CA LYS A 219 -6.84 23.37 14.36
C LYS A 219 -7.03 22.71 15.72
N LEU A 220 -6.01 22.03 16.21
CA LEU A 220 -5.95 21.47 17.55
C LEU A 220 -4.90 22.24 18.37
N GLU A 221 -5.29 22.69 19.55
CA GLU A 221 -4.41 23.45 20.46
C GLU A 221 -4.34 22.75 21.81
N ASN A 222 -3.13 22.61 22.32
CA ASN A 222 -2.91 22.01 23.65
C ASN A 222 -2.75 23.13 24.68
N HIS A 223 -3.68 23.22 25.62
CA HIS A 223 -3.66 24.16 26.74
C HIS A 223 -3.43 23.39 28.05
N LYS A 224 -2.17 23.13 28.36
CA LYS A 224 -1.69 22.42 29.57
C LYS A 224 -2.29 21.03 29.76
N ASP A 225 -3.56 20.91 30.10
CA ASP A 225 -4.24 19.62 30.37
C ASP A 225 -5.49 19.43 29.52
N THR A 226 -5.78 20.35 28.59
CA THR A 226 -6.98 20.30 27.74
C THR A 226 -6.61 20.54 26.29
N ILE A 227 -7.21 19.76 25.40
CA ILE A 227 -7.10 19.96 23.96
C ILE A 227 -8.38 20.67 23.50
N SER A 228 -8.21 21.84 22.89
CA SER A 228 -9.30 22.54 22.21
C SER A 228 -9.21 22.33 20.69
N SER A 229 -10.35 22.40 20.03
CA SER A 229 -10.42 22.32 18.58
C SER A 229 -11.19 23.50 18.01
N SER A 230 -10.69 24.08 16.94
CA SER A 230 -11.35 25.17 16.23
C SER A 230 -11.33 24.92 14.72
N LYS A 231 -12.45 25.23 14.06
CA LYS A 231 -12.56 25.12 12.60
C LYS A 231 -12.07 26.39 11.93
N ILE A 232 -11.19 26.27 10.95
CA ILE A 232 -10.78 27.38 10.10
C ILE A 232 -11.86 27.56 9.01
N TYR A 233 -12.59 28.66 9.07
CA TYR A 233 -13.72 28.93 8.17
C TYR A 233 -13.29 29.47 6.80
N LYS A 234 -12.09 30.05 6.70
CA LYS A 234 -11.55 30.51 5.42
C LYS A 234 -10.94 29.36 4.65
N SER A 235 -11.18 29.33 3.33
CA SER A 235 -10.49 28.39 2.47
C SER A 235 -9.00 28.69 2.47
N THR A 236 -8.19 27.67 2.68
CA THR A 236 -6.73 27.75 2.63
C THR A 236 -6.17 27.51 1.21
N TYR A 237 -7.06 27.31 0.23
CA TYR A 237 -6.65 27.05 -1.14
C TYR A 237 -5.86 28.23 -1.74
N GLY A 238 -4.65 27.94 -2.19
CA GLY A 238 -3.75 28.95 -2.75
C GLY A 238 -3.03 29.83 -1.73
N TRP A 239 -3.17 29.55 -0.43
CA TRP A 239 -2.38 30.25 0.57
C TRP A 239 -0.91 29.84 0.50
N SER A 240 -0.02 30.78 0.77
CA SER A 240 1.40 30.48 0.95
C SER A 240 1.62 29.67 2.23
N ALA A 241 2.78 29.01 2.34
CA ALA A 241 3.15 28.33 3.58
C ALA A 241 3.22 29.32 4.77
N GLU A 242 3.65 30.54 4.52
CA GLU A 242 3.71 31.63 5.52
C GLU A 242 2.32 32.01 6.00
N ASP A 243 1.34 32.17 5.09
CA ASP A 243 -0.03 32.47 5.46
C ASP A 243 -0.64 31.35 6.33
N ILE A 244 -0.33 30.10 6.03
CA ILE A 244 -0.77 28.95 6.83
C ILE A 244 -0.11 28.97 8.20
N LEU A 245 1.20 29.19 8.29
CA LEU A 245 1.92 29.28 9.56
C LEU A 245 1.36 30.39 10.45
N LEU A 246 1.09 31.56 9.88
CA LEU A 246 0.54 32.70 10.62
C LEU A 246 -0.91 32.47 11.07
N ASN A 247 -1.78 32.01 10.16
CA ASN A 247 -3.23 32.06 10.40
C ASN A 247 -3.81 30.72 10.88
N VAL A 248 -3.08 29.61 10.74
CA VAL A 248 -3.52 28.28 11.17
C VAL A 248 -2.68 27.80 12.36
N PHE A 249 -1.37 27.97 12.31
CA PHE A 249 -0.46 27.51 13.35
C PHE A 249 -0.10 28.59 14.40
N ASP A 250 -0.55 29.85 14.22
CA ASP A 250 -0.21 31.02 15.07
C ASP A 250 1.30 31.18 15.28
N MET A 251 2.10 30.85 14.27
CA MET A 251 3.56 31.01 14.31
C MET A 251 3.95 32.35 13.71
N GLU A 252 4.66 33.19 14.47
CA GLU A 252 5.26 34.40 13.91
C GLU A 252 6.40 34.02 12.98
N THR A 253 6.29 34.44 11.70
CA THR A 253 7.41 34.35 10.76
C THR A 253 8.32 35.56 10.95
N THR A 254 9.51 35.35 11.47
CA THR A 254 10.56 36.38 11.63
C THR A 254 11.22 36.72 10.32
#